data_e81b0f651c445442672114f71f727bad
#
_entry.id   e81b0f651c445442672114f71f727bad
#
_cell.length_a   1.000
_cell.length_b   1.000
_cell.length_c   1.000
_cell.angle_alpha   90.00
_cell.angle_beta   90.00
_cell.angle_gamma   90.00
#
_symmetry.space_group_name_H-M   'P 1'
#
loop_
_entity.id
_entity.type
_entity.pdbx_description
1 polymer ?
#
loop_
_entity_poly.entity_id
_entity_poly.type
_entity_poly.pdbx_seq_one_letter_code
_entity_poly.pdbx_strand_id
1 'polypeptide(L)'
;MASDPPPVRRRRGRPTVLDPEAVGTAALRLWAERGYGATGWDDISAATGISARTLMRHFPSKAALAWVGVPAATRRLTETFRTLPLDIPLSDALRAAVVASVSDDALVLSAGGYWMRVVAEEPELAEASARAYAPWTEALAREIARRRPGAPTAICHAVAAAYREAAQAALYDWARGGPDGSPAHAVDALLRLLDIRITTPEEAP
;
A
#
# COMPACT_ATOMS: atom_id res chain seq x y z
N MET A 1 1.36 -48.51 46.12
CA MET A 1 0.81 -47.16 45.87
C MET A 1 1.78 -46.44 44.94
N ALA A 2 1.49 -46.41 43.66
CA ALA A 2 2.28 -45.70 42.66
C ALA A 2 1.69 -44.27 42.55
N SER A 3 2.50 -43.25 42.82
CA SER A 3 2.10 -41.83 42.68
C SER A 3 2.12 -41.45 41.22
N ASP A 4 0.98 -40.92 40.77
CA ASP A 4 0.78 -40.39 39.44
C ASP A 4 1.59 -39.06 39.25
N PRO A 5 2.32 -38.89 38.13
CA PRO A 5 3.10 -37.67 37.93
C PRO A 5 2.18 -36.45 37.66
N PRO A 6 2.56 -35.23 38.12
CA PRO A 6 1.74 -34.05 37.95
C PRO A 6 1.60 -33.64 36.48
N PRO A 7 0.45 -33.05 36.08
CA PRO A 7 0.21 -32.65 34.71
C PRO A 7 1.18 -31.55 34.26
N VAL A 8 1.85 -31.78 33.12
CA VAL A 8 2.74 -30.81 32.49
C VAL A 8 1.93 -29.57 32.05
N ARG A 9 2.12 -28.44 32.73
CA ARG A 9 1.58 -27.16 32.33
C ARG A 9 2.14 -26.80 30.94
N ARG A 10 1.31 -26.84 29.91
CA ARG A 10 1.63 -26.26 28.60
C ARG A 10 2.00 -24.80 28.82
N ARG A 11 3.27 -24.46 28.57
CA ARG A 11 3.72 -23.04 28.49
C ARG A 11 2.84 -22.32 27.51
N ARG A 12 2.07 -21.35 27.98
CA ARG A 12 1.44 -20.34 27.10
C ARG A 12 2.57 -19.66 26.35
N GLY A 13 2.66 -19.94 25.04
CA GLY A 13 3.59 -19.26 24.15
C GLY A 13 3.41 -17.75 24.27
N ARG A 14 4.53 -17.03 24.18
CA ARG A 14 4.56 -15.57 24.08
C ARG A 14 3.51 -15.17 23.02
N PRO A 15 2.66 -14.14 23.24
CA PRO A 15 1.72 -13.67 22.24
C PRO A 15 2.50 -13.40 20.95
N THR A 16 2.20 -14.14 19.90
CA THR A 16 2.77 -13.86 18.57
C THR A 16 2.22 -12.49 18.19
N VAL A 17 3.08 -11.48 18.14
CA VAL A 17 2.71 -10.17 17.63
C VAL A 17 2.29 -10.39 16.18
N LEU A 18 1.03 -10.08 15.85
CA LEU A 18 0.52 -10.21 14.50
C LEU A 18 1.29 -9.21 13.63
N ASP A 19 1.99 -9.73 12.63
CA ASP A 19 2.65 -8.93 11.59
C ASP A 19 1.70 -8.84 10.38
N PRO A 20 1.10 -7.65 10.12
CA PRO A 20 0.16 -7.48 9.03
C PRO A 20 0.79 -7.75 7.65
N GLU A 21 2.05 -7.37 7.45
CA GLU A 21 2.74 -7.53 6.15
C GLU A 21 3.00 -9.01 5.87
N ALA A 22 3.42 -9.79 6.87
CA ALA A 22 3.58 -11.24 6.74
C ALA A 22 2.25 -11.93 6.43
N VAL A 23 1.15 -11.50 7.05
CA VAL A 23 -0.20 -12.04 6.75
C VAL A 23 -0.64 -11.66 5.34
N GLY A 24 -0.44 -10.41 4.92
CA GLY A 24 -0.74 -9.95 3.56
C GLY A 24 0.03 -10.73 2.50
N THR A 25 1.34 -10.92 2.70
CA THR A 25 2.19 -11.72 1.81
C THR A 25 1.70 -13.16 1.68
N ALA A 26 1.32 -13.80 2.79
CA ALA A 26 0.78 -15.16 2.78
C ALA A 26 -0.55 -15.24 2.03
N ALA A 27 -1.46 -14.27 2.25
CA ALA A 27 -2.74 -14.18 1.54
C ALA A 27 -2.55 -14.00 0.03
N LEU A 28 -1.70 -13.06 -0.38
CA LEU A 28 -1.41 -12.78 -1.79
C LEU A 28 -0.82 -13.99 -2.51
N ARG A 29 0.07 -14.74 -1.86
CA ARG A 29 0.62 -15.97 -2.42
C ARG A 29 -0.49 -17.02 -2.63
N LEU A 30 -1.35 -17.23 -1.63
CA LEU A 30 -2.48 -18.16 -1.76
C LEU A 30 -3.42 -17.75 -2.88
N TRP A 31 -3.71 -16.47 -3.05
CA TRP A 31 -4.55 -15.97 -4.13
C TRP A 31 -3.93 -16.16 -5.50
N ALA A 32 -2.61 -15.95 -5.62
CA ALA A 32 -1.89 -16.23 -6.86
C ALA A 32 -1.88 -17.71 -7.24
N GLU A 33 -1.83 -18.62 -6.25
CA GLU A 33 -1.80 -20.07 -6.45
C GLU A 33 -3.18 -20.66 -6.69
N ARG A 34 -4.22 -20.19 -6.00
CA ARG A 34 -5.54 -20.83 -5.93
C ARG A 34 -6.70 -19.93 -6.37
N GLY A 35 -6.45 -18.64 -6.56
CA GLY A 35 -7.45 -17.61 -6.81
C GLY A 35 -8.01 -16.99 -5.52
N TYR A 36 -8.44 -15.73 -5.63
CA TYR A 36 -8.98 -14.96 -4.52
C TYR A 36 -10.28 -15.58 -3.97
N GLY A 37 -11.22 -15.95 -4.87
CA GLY A 37 -12.50 -16.52 -4.50
C GLY A 37 -12.40 -17.89 -3.80
N ALA A 38 -11.41 -18.69 -4.18
CA ALA A 38 -11.20 -20.05 -3.63
C ALA A 38 -10.43 -20.04 -2.29
N THR A 39 -9.90 -18.90 -1.84
CA THR A 39 -9.11 -18.80 -0.62
C THR A 39 -9.91 -18.11 0.49
N GLY A 40 -10.16 -18.82 1.58
CA GLY A 40 -10.87 -18.32 2.75
C GLY A 40 -9.97 -17.94 3.92
N TRP A 41 -10.58 -17.48 5.02
CA TRP A 41 -9.86 -17.16 6.25
C TRP A 41 -9.18 -18.38 6.89
N ASP A 42 -9.75 -19.58 6.69
CA ASP A 42 -9.16 -20.82 7.22
C ASP A 42 -7.88 -21.20 6.48
N ASP A 43 -7.81 -20.96 5.17
CA ASP A 43 -6.58 -21.16 4.37
C ASP A 43 -5.47 -20.21 4.83
N ILE A 44 -5.81 -18.93 5.02
CA ILE A 44 -4.86 -17.93 5.52
C ILE A 44 -4.43 -18.27 6.94
N SER A 45 -5.35 -18.74 7.80
CA SER A 45 -5.06 -19.21 9.15
C SER A 45 -4.07 -20.37 9.14
N ALA A 46 -4.29 -21.36 8.27
CA ALA A 46 -3.37 -22.50 8.12
C ALA A 46 -1.98 -22.07 7.64
N ALA A 47 -1.89 -21.11 6.71
CA ALA A 47 -0.63 -20.62 6.17
C ALA A 47 0.16 -19.76 7.16
N THR A 48 -0.52 -19.02 8.04
CA THR A 48 0.11 -18.06 8.96
C THR A 48 0.27 -18.58 10.39
N GLY A 49 -0.44 -19.66 10.74
CA GLY A 49 -0.54 -20.15 12.13
C GLY A 49 -1.36 -19.25 13.06
N ILE A 50 -2.03 -18.22 12.52
CA ILE A 50 -2.88 -17.29 13.27
C ILE A 50 -4.33 -17.72 13.09
N SER A 51 -5.10 -17.85 14.19
CA SER A 51 -6.49 -18.30 14.08
C SER A 51 -7.34 -17.39 13.20
N ALA A 52 -8.26 -17.94 12.41
CA ALA A 52 -9.18 -17.20 11.56
C ALA A 52 -9.97 -16.13 12.36
N ARG A 53 -10.37 -16.43 13.60
CA ARG A 53 -11.01 -15.47 14.52
C ARG A 53 -10.09 -14.26 14.83
N THR A 54 -8.80 -14.50 15.00
CA THR A 54 -7.82 -13.42 15.25
C THR A 54 -7.66 -12.57 13.99
N LEU A 55 -7.54 -13.20 12.83
CA LEU A 55 -7.44 -12.50 11.54
C LEU A 55 -8.67 -11.62 11.30
N MET A 56 -9.87 -12.16 11.39
CA MET A 56 -11.14 -11.42 11.22
C MET A 56 -11.33 -10.28 12.22
N ARG A 57 -10.72 -10.35 13.40
CA ARG A 57 -10.75 -9.26 14.37
C ARG A 57 -9.80 -8.12 14.00
N HIS A 58 -8.68 -8.43 13.34
CA HIS A 58 -7.66 -7.44 13.00
C HIS A 58 -7.84 -6.82 11.62
N PHE A 59 -8.43 -7.55 10.68
CA PHE A 59 -8.63 -7.08 9.32
C PHE A 59 -10.12 -6.91 9.02
N PRO A 60 -10.56 -5.74 8.52
CA PRO A 60 -11.97 -5.45 8.29
C PRO A 60 -12.59 -6.31 7.18
N SER A 61 -11.77 -6.80 6.25
CA SER A 61 -12.17 -7.73 5.20
C SER A 61 -10.95 -8.51 4.69
N LYS A 62 -11.20 -9.59 3.96
CA LYS A 62 -10.15 -10.34 3.27
C LYS A 62 -9.41 -9.45 2.26
N ALA A 63 -10.14 -8.62 1.51
CA ALA A 63 -9.57 -7.68 0.55
C ALA A 63 -8.59 -6.68 1.18
N ALA A 64 -8.78 -6.30 2.44
CA ALA A 64 -7.87 -5.40 3.14
C ALA A 64 -6.43 -5.94 3.26
N LEU A 65 -6.26 -7.26 3.18
CA LEU A 65 -4.93 -7.89 3.25
C LEU A 65 -4.04 -7.54 2.05
N ALA A 66 -4.63 -7.21 0.89
CA ALA A 66 -3.86 -6.76 -0.27
C ALA A 66 -3.17 -5.40 -0.03
N TRP A 67 -3.62 -4.63 0.94
CA TRP A 67 -3.25 -3.22 1.13
C TRP A 67 -2.57 -2.95 2.47
N VAL A 68 -2.11 -3.98 3.17
CA VAL A 68 -1.47 -3.86 4.50
C VAL A 68 -0.16 -3.05 4.47
N GLY A 69 0.49 -2.92 3.32
CA GLY A 69 1.69 -2.09 3.14
C GLY A 69 1.40 -0.59 3.03
N VAL A 70 0.15 -0.19 2.70
CA VAL A 70 -0.19 1.22 2.46
C VAL A 70 0.07 2.15 3.65
N PRO A 71 -0.18 1.77 4.92
CA PRO A 71 0.21 2.61 6.06
C PRO A 71 1.72 2.89 6.13
N ALA A 72 2.57 1.92 5.79
CA ALA A 72 4.02 2.11 5.72
C ALA A 72 4.40 3.03 4.54
N ALA A 73 3.80 2.83 3.37
CA ALA A 73 3.96 3.71 2.22
C ALA A 73 3.56 5.15 2.54
N THR A 74 2.45 5.36 3.26
CA THR A 74 1.99 6.69 3.71
C THR A 74 2.99 7.35 4.67
N ARG A 75 3.60 6.57 5.57
CA ARG A 75 4.66 7.10 6.46
C ARG A 75 5.88 7.54 5.67
N ARG A 76 6.38 6.74 4.71
CA ARG A 76 7.52 7.11 3.85
C ARG A 76 7.22 8.37 3.05
N LEU A 77 6.02 8.47 2.46
CA LEU A 77 5.56 9.67 1.77
C LEU A 77 5.63 10.92 2.65
N THR A 78 5.03 10.86 3.82
CA THR A 78 4.97 12.01 4.74
C THR A 78 6.34 12.38 5.32
N GLU A 79 7.19 11.41 5.57
CA GLU A 79 8.56 11.66 6.03
C GLU A 79 9.38 12.35 4.95
N THR A 80 9.26 11.91 3.70
CA THR A 80 9.92 12.57 2.58
C THR A 80 9.50 14.04 2.47
N PHE A 81 8.21 14.35 2.60
CA PHE A 81 7.77 15.76 2.59
C PHE A 81 8.35 16.61 3.71
N ARG A 82 8.66 16.03 4.87
CA ARG A 82 9.28 16.75 5.99
C ARG A 82 10.74 17.13 5.72
N THR A 83 11.43 16.32 4.92
CA THR A 83 12.86 16.52 4.61
C THR A 83 13.09 17.39 3.38
N LEU A 84 12.09 17.50 2.50
CA LEU A 84 12.23 18.26 1.26
C LEU A 84 12.11 19.78 1.50
N PRO A 85 13.02 20.58 0.91
CA PRO A 85 12.92 22.04 0.93
C PRO A 85 11.61 22.56 0.32
N LEU A 86 11.13 23.71 0.78
CA LEU A 86 9.88 24.29 0.26
C LEU A 86 10.02 24.98 -1.09
N ASP A 87 11.21 25.36 -1.45
CA ASP A 87 11.56 26.11 -2.67
C ASP A 87 11.74 25.23 -3.91
N ILE A 88 11.78 23.90 -3.76
CA ILE A 88 11.80 23.03 -4.93
C ILE A 88 10.43 23.01 -5.64
N PRO A 89 10.40 22.80 -6.97
CA PRO A 89 9.17 22.69 -7.72
C PRO A 89 8.20 21.68 -7.11
N LEU A 90 6.90 22.01 -7.10
CA LEU A 90 5.86 21.13 -6.55
C LEU A 90 5.88 19.74 -7.18
N SER A 91 6.00 19.67 -8.51
CA SER A 91 6.08 18.41 -9.26
C SER A 91 7.23 17.53 -8.79
N ASP A 92 8.39 18.12 -8.52
CA ASP A 92 9.56 17.38 -8.04
C ASP A 92 9.37 16.88 -6.61
N ALA A 93 8.75 17.70 -5.75
CA ALA A 93 8.43 17.30 -4.39
C ALA A 93 7.43 16.14 -4.36
N LEU A 94 6.36 16.22 -5.15
CA LEU A 94 5.34 15.17 -5.23
C LEU A 94 5.94 13.88 -5.80
N ARG A 95 6.69 13.99 -6.90
CA ARG A 95 7.36 12.85 -7.52
C ARG A 95 8.32 12.17 -6.56
N ALA A 96 9.20 12.92 -5.89
CA ALA A 96 10.16 12.36 -4.93
C ALA A 96 9.46 11.61 -3.79
N ALA A 97 8.40 12.18 -3.23
CA ALA A 97 7.66 11.55 -2.13
C ALA A 97 6.86 10.31 -2.58
N VAL A 98 6.26 10.35 -3.78
CA VAL A 98 5.54 9.19 -4.34
C VAL A 98 6.52 8.05 -4.63
N VAL A 99 7.67 8.33 -5.24
CA VAL A 99 8.73 7.34 -5.49
C VAL A 99 9.23 6.74 -4.17
N ALA A 100 9.51 7.58 -3.16
CA ALA A 100 9.92 7.10 -1.84
C ALA A 100 8.86 6.21 -1.17
N SER A 101 7.57 6.46 -1.42
CA SER A 101 6.50 5.68 -0.82
C SER A 101 6.47 4.22 -1.30
N VAL A 102 6.94 3.94 -2.51
CA VAL A 102 7.01 2.59 -3.08
C VAL A 102 8.40 1.98 -3.00
N SER A 103 9.42 2.76 -2.63
CA SER A 103 10.77 2.26 -2.38
C SER A 103 10.76 1.42 -1.10
N ASP A 104 11.47 0.30 -1.09
CA ASP A 104 11.61 -0.59 0.06
C ASP A 104 10.25 -1.07 0.63
N ASP A 105 9.22 -1.13 -0.21
CA ASP A 105 7.94 -1.71 0.18
C ASP A 105 8.06 -3.23 0.23
N ALA A 106 8.11 -3.76 1.46
CA ALA A 106 8.31 -5.19 1.69
C ALA A 106 7.23 -6.04 1.01
N LEU A 107 5.98 -5.56 0.97
CA LEU A 107 4.88 -6.28 0.32
C LEU A 107 5.07 -6.29 -1.21
N VAL A 108 5.37 -5.13 -1.81
CA VAL A 108 5.62 -5.02 -3.26
C VAL A 108 6.83 -5.86 -3.68
N LEU A 109 7.92 -5.79 -2.91
CA LEU A 109 9.14 -6.54 -3.21
C LEU A 109 8.97 -8.06 -3.01
N SER A 110 8.27 -8.50 -1.96
CA SER A 110 8.08 -9.92 -1.66
C SER A 110 7.00 -10.58 -2.54
N ALA A 111 5.94 -9.86 -2.85
CA ALA A 111 4.86 -10.35 -3.69
C ALA A 111 5.18 -10.26 -5.18
N GLY A 112 6.16 -9.41 -5.57
CA GLY A 112 6.53 -9.22 -6.95
C GLY A 112 5.35 -8.80 -7.83
N GLY A 113 5.50 -9.01 -9.14
CA GLY A 113 4.46 -8.65 -10.11
C GLY A 113 3.14 -9.40 -9.98
N TYR A 114 3.08 -10.54 -9.29
CA TYR A 114 1.82 -11.28 -9.17
C TYR A 114 0.79 -10.57 -8.30
N TRP A 115 1.19 -9.79 -7.29
CA TRP A 115 0.27 -8.99 -6.47
C TRP A 115 -0.58 -8.05 -7.33
N MET A 116 0.07 -7.25 -8.18
CA MET A 116 -0.65 -6.32 -9.06
C MET A 116 -1.57 -7.04 -10.05
N ARG A 117 -1.20 -8.22 -10.55
CA ARG A 117 -2.07 -9.02 -11.41
C ARG A 117 -3.32 -9.48 -10.68
N VAL A 118 -3.16 -10.05 -9.47
CA VAL A 118 -4.31 -10.47 -8.64
C VAL A 118 -5.23 -9.29 -8.35
N VAL A 119 -4.67 -8.13 -8.00
CA VAL A 119 -5.46 -6.91 -7.74
C VAL A 119 -6.20 -6.43 -8.99
N ALA A 120 -5.58 -6.51 -10.17
CA ALA A 120 -6.19 -6.08 -11.43
C ALA A 120 -7.35 -6.98 -11.89
N GLU A 121 -7.32 -8.25 -11.51
CA GLU A 121 -8.31 -9.26 -11.91
C GLU A 121 -9.52 -9.33 -10.97
N GLU A 122 -9.38 -8.82 -9.74
CA GLU A 122 -10.39 -8.97 -8.67
C GLU A 122 -11.03 -7.61 -8.30
N PRO A 123 -12.29 -7.36 -8.73
CA PRO A 123 -12.96 -6.08 -8.49
C PRO A 123 -13.06 -5.70 -7.01
N GLU A 124 -13.25 -6.68 -6.10
CA GLU A 124 -13.31 -6.44 -4.65
C GLU A 124 -11.99 -5.87 -4.11
N LEU A 125 -10.85 -6.31 -4.65
CA LEU A 125 -9.55 -5.78 -4.28
C LEU A 125 -9.36 -4.35 -4.81
N ALA A 126 -9.77 -4.10 -6.05
CA ALA A 126 -9.72 -2.75 -6.64
C ALA A 126 -10.59 -1.75 -5.86
N GLU A 127 -11.80 -2.14 -5.46
CA GLU A 127 -12.69 -1.31 -4.62
C GLU A 127 -12.07 -1.03 -3.25
N ALA A 128 -11.47 -2.03 -2.60
CA ALA A 128 -10.81 -1.88 -1.31
C ALA A 128 -9.62 -0.91 -1.37
N SER A 129 -8.96 -0.77 -2.52
CA SER A 129 -7.81 0.12 -2.70
C SER A 129 -8.15 1.58 -2.43
N ALA A 130 -9.30 2.06 -2.89
CA ALA A 130 -9.71 3.45 -2.72
C ALA A 130 -9.76 3.84 -1.23
N ARG A 131 -10.30 2.95 -0.39
CA ARG A 131 -10.35 3.15 1.07
C ARG A 131 -8.97 3.07 1.70
N ALA A 132 -8.17 2.09 1.29
CA ALA A 132 -6.83 1.89 1.83
C ALA A 132 -5.91 3.09 1.54
N TYR A 133 -5.97 3.64 0.33
CA TYR A 133 -5.14 4.77 -0.10
C TYR A 133 -5.70 6.15 0.30
N ALA A 134 -6.89 6.26 0.89
CA ALA A 134 -7.44 7.55 1.31
C ALA A 134 -6.49 8.38 2.18
N PRO A 135 -5.81 7.83 3.22
CA PRO A 135 -4.85 8.60 4.03
C PRO A 135 -3.62 9.04 3.23
N TRP A 136 -3.16 8.24 2.28
CA TRP A 136 -2.03 8.54 1.40
C TRP A 136 -2.37 9.69 0.44
N THR A 137 -3.55 9.63 -0.20
CA THR A 137 -4.04 10.67 -1.10
C THR A 137 -4.26 11.98 -0.35
N GLU A 138 -4.81 11.91 0.87
CA GLU A 138 -5.00 13.06 1.74
C GLU A 138 -3.67 13.71 2.15
N ALA A 139 -2.62 12.92 2.39
CA ALA A 139 -1.29 13.45 2.70
C ALA A 139 -0.71 14.24 1.51
N LEU A 140 -0.89 13.75 0.28
CA LEU A 140 -0.54 14.48 -0.95
C LEU A 140 -1.34 15.78 -1.08
N ALA A 141 -2.66 15.73 -0.93
CA ALA A 141 -3.51 16.91 -1.08
C ALA A 141 -3.14 18.00 -0.08
N ARG A 142 -2.84 17.64 1.18
CA ARG A 142 -2.37 18.60 2.20
C ARG A 142 -1.03 19.21 1.85
N GLU A 143 -0.09 18.43 1.30
CA GLU A 143 1.19 18.97 0.88
C GLU A 143 1.06 19.93 -0.30
N ILE A 144 0.18 19.64 -1.26
CA ILE A 144 -0.15 20.54 -2.37
C ILE A 144 -0.70 21.86 -1.82
N ALA A 145 -1.69 21.80 -0.93
CA ALA A 145 -2.27 23.01 -0.30
C ALA A 145 -1.22 23.81 0.47
N ARG A 146 -0.28 23.16 1.16
CA ARG A 146 0.81 23.82 1.89
C ARG A 146 1.78 24.55 0.96
N ARG A 147 2.11 23.98 -0.20
CA ARG A 147 3.05 24.57 -1.18
C ARG A 147 2.39 25.53 -2.17
N ARG A 148 1.07 25.48 -2.29
CA ARG A 148 0.26 26.36 -3.13
C ARG A 148 -0.87 27.00 -2.32
N PRO A 149 -0.54 27.96 -1.42
CA PRO A 149 -1.56 28.71 -0.70
C PRO A 149 -2.51 29.40 -1.70
N GLY A 150 -3.82 29.23 -1.49
CA GLY A 150 -4.84 29.77 -2.40
C GLY A 150 -5.34 28.77 -3.46
N ALA A 151 -4.69 27.63 -3.67
CA ALA A 151 -5.25 26.59 -4.54
C ALA A 151 -6.57 26.04 -3.96
N PRO A 152 -7.63 25.92 -4.76
CA PRO A 152 -8.90 25.34 -4.31
C PRO A 152 -8.67 23.90 -3.78
N THR A 153 -9.34 23.56 -2.69
CA THR A 153 -9.23 22.21 -2.07
C THR A 153 -9.54 21.08 -3.07
N ALA A 154 -10.54 21.29 -3.94
CA ALA A 154 -10.89 20.33 -4.98
C ALA A 154 -9.73 20.07 -5.96
N ILE A 155 -8.97 21.10 -6.32
CA ILE A 155 -7.79 20.96 -7.20
C ILE A 155 -6.69 20.18 -6.49
N CYS A 156 -6.43 20.45 -5.19
CA CYS A 156 -5.44 19.71 -4.42
C CYS A 156 -5.77 18.21 -4.39
N HIS A 157 -7.03 17.84 -4.16
CA HIS A 157 -7.47 16.45 -4.18
C HIS A 157 -7.43 15.83 -5.58
N ALA A 158 -7.82 16.57 -6.63
CA ALA A 158 -7.77 16.08 -8.01
C ALA A 158 -6.33 15.76 -8.44
N VAL A 159 -5.38 16.65 -8.14
CA VAL A 159 -3.97 16.43 -8.43
C VAL A 159 -3.43 15.25 -7.61
N ALA A 160 -3.75 15.15 -6.34
CA ALA A 160 -3.35 14.02 -5.49
C ALA A 160 -3.88 12.68 -6.04
N ALA A 161 -5.14 12.65 -6.50
CA ALA A 161 -5.73 11.48 -7.13
C ALA A 161 -5.02 11.13 -8.45
N ALA A 162 -4.67 12.12 -9.29
CA ALA A 162 -3.93 11.89 -10.53
C ALA A 162 -2.56 11.25 -10.28
N TYR A 163 -1.81 11.73 -9.27
CA TYR A 163 -0.54 11.11 -8.88
C TYR A 163 -0.71 9.69 -8.36
N ARG A 164 -1.78 9.40 -7.61
CA ARG A 164 -2.10 8.04 -7.16
C ARG A 164 -2.36 7.11 -8.34
N GLU A 165 -3.23 7.52 -9.27
CA GLU A 165 -3.56 6.71 -10.45
C GLU A 165 -2.35 6.48 -11.35
N ALA A 166 -1.51 7.50 -11.55
CA ALA A 166 -0.28 7.38 -12.31
C ALA A 166 0.70 6.39 -11.65
N ALA A 167 0.91 6.47 -10.34
CA ALA A 167 1.74 5.54 -9.62
C ALA A 167 1.20 4.10 -9.72
N GLN A 168 -0.11 3.92 -9.58
CA GLN A 168 -0.76 2.62 -9.71
C GLN A 168 -0.63 2.05 -11.13
N ALA A 169 -0.82 2.88 -12.17
CA ALA A 169 -0.63 2.46 -13.56
C ALA A 169 0.82 2.01 -13.82
N ALA A 170 1.80 2.75 -13.30
CA ALA A 170 3.21 2.37 -13.41
C ALA A 170 3.51 1.02 -12.73
N LEU A 171 2.92 0.77 -11.55
CA LEU A 171 3.07 -0.50 -10.84
C LEU A 171 2.40 -1.66 -11.59
N TYR A 172 1.23 -1.44 -12.21
CA TYR A 172 0.59 -2.44 -13.06
C TYR A 172 1.40 -2.78 -14.30
N ASP A 173 1.97 -1.77 -14.96
CA ASP A 173 2.81 -1.98 -16.14
C ASP A 173 4.11 -2.73 -15.77
N TRP A 174 4.76 -2.30 -14.70
CA TRP A 174 5.91 -3.01 -14.13
C TRP A 174 5.59 -4.49 -13.82
N ALA A 175 4.43 -4.76 -13.21
CA ALA A 175 4.01 -6.11 -12.84
C ALA A 175 3.75 -7.01 -14.06
N ARG A 176 3.35 -6.43 -15.21
CA ARG A 176 3.14 -7.14 -16.48
C ARG A 176 4.43 -7.41 -17.22
N GLY A 177 5.39 -6.49 -17.13
CA GLY A 177 6.68 -6.61 -17.82
C GLY A 177 7.61 -7.67 -17.23
N GLY A 178 7.24 -8.28 -16.10
CA GLY A 178 8.10 -9.20 -15.35
C GLY A 178 8.89 -8.48 -14.25
N PRO A 179 9.58 -9.23 -13.37
CA PRO A 179 10.24 -8.67 -12.19
C PRO A 179 11.55 -7.90 -12.51
N ASP A 180 11.84 -7.66 -13.76
CA ASP A 180 13.03 -6.92 -14.16
C ASP A 180 12.87 -5.43 -13.82
N GLY A 181 13.73 -4.95 -12.93
CA GLY A 181 13.74 -3.56 -12.49
C GLY A 181 13.03 -3.29 -11.17
N SER A 182 13.20 -2.06 -10.68
CA SER A 182 12.61 -1.60 -9.43
C SER A 182 11.22 -1.00 -9.68
N PRO A 183 10.20 -1.33 -8.87
CA PRO A 183 8.90 -0.67 -8.93
C PRO A 183 9.00 0.85 -8.74
N ALA A 184 9.92 1.31 -7.90
CA ALA A 184 10.20 2.73 -7.70
C ALA A 184 10.73 3.40 -8.98
N HIS A 185 11.56 2.70 -9.75
CA HIS A 185 12.04 3.21 -11.04
C HIS A 185 10.91 3.34 -12.06
N ALA A 186 10.03 2.35 -12.14
CA ALA A 186 8.87 2.41 -13.05
C ALA A 186 7.95 3.59 -12.71
N VAL A 187 7.69 3.81 -11.42
CA VAL A 187 6.90 4.95 -10.95
C VAL A 187 7.61 6.28 -11.25
N ASP A 188 8.91 6.40 -10.99
CA ASP A 188 9.69 7.60 -11.30
C ASP A 188 9.68 7.92 -12.81
N ALA A 189 9.90 6.92 -13.65
CA ALA A 189 9.91 7.08 -15.11
C ALA A 189 8.56 7.61 -15.63
N LEU A 190 7.43 7.07 -15.16
CA LEU A 190 6.11 7.52 -15.57
C LEU A 190 5.81 8.92 -15.04
N LEU A 191 6.11 9.20 -13.77
CA LEU A 191 5.83 10.50 -13.16
C LEU A 191 6.65 11.65 -13.78
N ARG A 192 7.81 11.38 -14.36
CA ARG A 192 8.58 12.37 -15.15
C ARG A 192 7.86 12.85 -16.40
N LEU A 193 6.93 12.05 -16.92
CA LEU A 193 6.14 12.40 -18.11
C LEU A 193 4.89 13.21 -17.76
N LEU A 194 4.55 13.33 -16.47
CA LEU A 194 3.41 14.11 -16.01
C LEU A 194 3.83 15.56 -15.76
N ASP A 195 3.27 16.49 -16.54
CA ASP A 195 3.35 17.93 -16.30
C ASP A 195 1.98 18.45 -15.84
N ILE A 196 1.75 18.40 -14.52
CA ILE A 196 0.54 18.94 -13.90
C ILE A 196 0.85 20.31 -13.32
N ARG A 197 0.28 21.36 -13.91
CA ARG A 197 0.41 22.74 -13.43
C ARG A 197 -0.86 23.15 -12.70
N ILE A 198 -0.68 23.71 -11.51
CA ILE A 198 -1.76 24.35 -10.77
C ILE A 198 -1.62 25.84 -11.02
N THR A 199 -2.52 26.40 -11.80
CA THR A 199 -2.67 27.87 -11.98
C THR A 199 -3.67 28.37 -10.95
N THR A 200 -3.35 29.46 -10.29
CA THR A 200 -4.30 30.19 -9.43
C THR A 200 -5.27 30.99 -10.31
N PRO A 201 -6.47 31.33 -9.81
CA PRO A 201 -7.42 32.15 -10.58
C PRO A 201 -6.85 33.50 -11.06
N GLU A 202 -5.84 34.04 -10.36
CA GLU A 202 -5.14 35.27 -10.75
C GLU A 202 -4.12 35.06 -11.89
N GLU A 203 -3.69 33.83 -12.13
CA GLU A 203 -2.74 33.45 -13.18
C GLU A 203 -3.45 32.86 -14.42
N ALA A 204 -4.78 32.71 -14.37
CA ALA A 204 -5.56 32.26 -15.51
C ALA A 204 -5.73 33.40 -16.50
N PRO A 205 -5.46 33.18 -17.83
CA PRO A 205 -5.55 34.22 -18.85
C PRO A 205 -6.97 34.71 -19.08
#